data_45f3dd91b52781e4dd58a10a39724988
#
_entry.id   45f3dd91b52781e4dd58a10a39724988
#
_cell.length_a   1.000
_cell.length_b   1.000
_cell.length_c   1.000
_cell.angle_alpha   90.00
_cell.angle_beta   90.00
_cell.angle_gamma   90.00
#
_symmetry.space_group_name_H-M   'P 1'
#
loop_
_entity.id
_entity.type
_entity.pdbx_description
1 polymer ?
#
loop_
_entity_poly.entity_id
_entity_poly.type
_entity_poly.pdbx_seq_one_letter_code
_entity_poly.pdbx_strand_id
1 'polypeptide(L)'
;MLAVDVKNIKKTFISKQDTVEAVKDVSFSVNKGEIFGLLGPNGAGKSTTILMLTTLLSITDGRASVLGIDVATKDKEVREKIGVALQDTGLDNLLTGRELFFTTCRLWGYSKKDSEVRTNELLDLVGLTEASDRRVKTYSGGMKRRLDLGLSL
;
A
#
# COMPACT_ATOMS: atom_id res chain seq x y z
N MET A 1 -6.68 21.27 -2.21
CA MET A 1 -6.07 20.46 -3.28
C MET A 1 -6.40 19.00 -2.99
N LEU A 2 -6.98 18.29 -3.96
CA LEU A 2 -7.36 16.88 -3.79
C LEU A 2 -6.12 15.99 -3.78
N ALA A 3 -6.05 15.09 -2.80
CA ALA A 3 -5.09 13.98 -2.78
C ALA A 3 -5.62 12.78 -3.54
N VAL A 4 -6.94 12.50 -3.45
CA VAL A 4 -7.61 11.45 -4.20
C VAL A 4 -8.89 12.02 -4.82
N ASP A 5 -9.13 11.74 -6.09
CA ASP A 5 -10.38 12.06 -6.79
C ASP A 5 -10.87 10.80 -7.52
N VAL A 6 -12.07 10.34 -7.16
CA VAL A 6 -12.67 9.10 -7.68
C VAL A 6 -14.03 9.44 -8.28
N LYS A 7 -14.25 9.05 -9.53
CA LYS A 7 -15.47 9.33 -10.28
C LYS A 7 -16.03 8.08 -10.95
N ASN A 8 -17.14 7.61 -10.45
CA ASN A 8 -17.95 6.53 -11.00
C ASN A 8 -17.14 5.25 -11.29
N ILE A 9 -16.16 4.91 -10.40
CA ILE A 9 -15.33 3.74 -10.64
C ILE A 9 -16.13 2.47 -10.49
N LYS A 10 -15.83 1.52 -11.38
CA LYS A 10 -16.42 0.17 -11.38
C LYS A 10 -15.33 -0.89 -11.46
N LYS A 11 -15.58 -2.02 -10.85
CA LYS A 11 -14.77 -3.22 -11.01
C LYS A 11 -15.66 -4.44 -11.21
N THR A 12 -15.51 -5.04 -12.37
CA THR A 12 -16.15 -6.29 -12.73
C THR A 12 -15.09 -7.36 -12.96
N PHE A 13 -15.21 -8.48 -12.29
CA PHE A 13 -14.43 -9.68 -12.53
C PHE A 13 -15.23 -10.62 -13.40
N ILE A 14 -14.66 -11.03 -14.51
CA ILE A 14 -15.28 -11.97 -15.47
C ILE A 14 -14.50 -13.27 -15.42
N SER A 15 -15.16 -14.35 -15.08
CA SER A 15 -14.66 -15.72 -15.16
C SER A 15 -15.45 -16.53 -16.21
N LYS A 16 -15.00 -17.73 -16.53
CA LYS A 16 -15.73 -18.62 -17.47
C LYS A 16 -17.13 -19.01 -16.97
N GLN A 17 -17.40 -18.91 -15.69
CA GLN A 17 -18.64 -19.41 -15.05
C GLN A 17 -19.47 -18.30 -14.41
N ASP A 18 -18.86 -17.13 -14.15
CA ASP A 18 -19.53 -16.07 -13.40
C ASP A 18 -18.99 -14.67 -13.70
N THR A 19 -19.82 -13.67 -13.48
CA THR A 19 -19.48 -12.25 -13.58
C THR A 19 -19.81 -11.57 -12.27
N VAL A 20 -18.82 -11.06 -11.56
CA VAL A 20 -18.96 -10.43 -10.26
C VAL A 20 -18.67 -8.94 -10.35
N GLU A 21 -19.67 -8.10 -10.10
CA GLU A 21 -19.49 -6.66 -9.93
C GLU A 21 -19.04 -6.36 -8.49
N ALA A 22 -17.74 -6.29 -8.27
CA ALA A 22 -17.15 -6.05 -6.96
C ALA A 22 -17.23 -4.57 -6.52
N VAL A 23 -17.25 -3.64 -7.48
CA VAL A 23 -17.46 -2.20 -7.25
C VAL A 23 -18.39 -1.70 -8.36
N LYS A 24 -19.53 -1.08 -7.97
CA LYS A 24 -20.63 -0.80 -8.92
C LYS A 24 -20.73 0.64 -9.38
N ASP A 25 -20.32 1.60 -8.64
CA ASP A 25 -20.34 3.04 -9.00
C ASP A 25 -19.95 3.84 -7.76
N VAL A 26 -18.66 3.96 -7.53
CA VAL A 26 -18.13 4.64 -6.35
C VAL A 26 -17.51 5.95 -6.75
N SER A 27 -17.93 7.03 -6.07
CA SER A 27 -17.37 8.37 -6.23
C SER A 27 -17.12 9.00 -4.88
N PHE A 28 -15.93 9.54 -4.67
CA PHE A 28 -15.54 10.33 -3.51
C PHE A 28 -14.27 11.12 -3.79
N SER A 29 -13.97 12.05 -2.92
CA SER A 29 -12.72 12.79 -2.97
C SER A 29 -12.11 12.92 -1.57
N VAL A 30 -10.76 12.98 -1.52
CA VAL A 30 -10.00 13.16 -0.29
C VAL A 30 -9.07 14.35 -0.45
N ASN A 31 -9.04 15.25 0.51
CA ASN A 31 -8.15 16.40 0.48
C ASN A 31 -6.74 16.04 0.97
N LYS A 32 -5.76 16.82 0.55
CA LYS A 32 -4.40 16.69 1.09
C LYS A 32 -4.39 16.97 2.60
N GLY A 33 -3.75 16.08 3.36
CA GLY A 33 -3.69 16.16 4.83
C GLY A 33 -4.92 15.62 5.55
N GLU A 34 -5.88 15.06 4.83
CA GLU A 34 -7.09 14.47 5.39
C GLU A 34 -6.89 12.99 5.73
N ILE A 35 -7.45 12.54 6.86
CA ILE A 35 -7.63 11.12 7.19
C ILE A 35 -9.01 10.71 6.74
N PHE A 36 -9.08 9.86 5.74
CA PHE A 36 -10.34 9.38 5.15
C PHE A 36 -10.59 7.91 5.49
N GLY A 37 -11.78 7.60 5.97
CA GLY A 37 -12.22 6.24 6.31
C GLY A 37 -13.20 5.69 5.28
N LEU A 38 -12.87 4.56 4.65
CA LEU A 38 -13.78 3.82 3.77
C LEU A 38 -14.46 2.71 4.57
N LEU A 39 -15.71 2.91 4.93
CA LEU A 39 -16.49 2.00 5.78
C LEU A 39 -17.55 1.24 4.99
N GLY A 40 -17.94 0.07 5.50
CA GLY A 40 -18.99 -0.76 4.91
C GLY A 40 -18.84 -2.23 5.30
N PRO A 41 -19.86 -3.08 5.01
CA PRO A 41 -19.83 -4.51 5.32
C PRO A 41 -18.75 -5.27 4.52
N ASN A 42 -18.52 -6.52 4.89
CA ASN A 42 -17.66 -7.40 4.09
C ASN A 42 -18.29 -7.62 2.71
N GLY A 43 -17.46 -7.60 1.66
CA GLY A 43 -17.93 -7.69 0.28
C GLY A 43 -18.39 -6.37 -0.35
N ALA A 44 -18.39 -5.23 0.39
CA ALA A 44 -18.79 -3.92 -0.16
C ALA A 44 -17.78 -3.30 -1.14
N GLY A 45 -16.73 -4.01 -1.54
CA GLY A 45 -15.74 -3.51 -2.50
C GLY A 45 -14.65 -2.60 -1.91
N LYS A 46 -14.56 -2.44 -0.58
CA LYS A 46 -13.56 -1.55 0.06
C LYS A 46 -12.13 -1.89 -0.35
N SER A 47 -11.71 -3.12 -0.12
CA SER A 47 -10.35 -3.57 -0.47
C SER A 47 -10.11 -3.48 -1.98
N THR A 48 -11.10 -3.83 -2.79
CA THR A 48 -11.04 -3.71 -4.26
C THR A 48 -10.83 -2.25 -4.68
N THR A 49 -11.54 -1.31 -4.05
CA THR A 49 -11.37 0.13 -4.30
C THR A 49 -9.96 0.58 -3.94
N ILE A 50 -9.43 0.19 -2.77
CA ILE A 50 -8.05 0.51 -2.39
C ILE A 50 -7.05 -0.08 -3.38
N LEU A 51 -7.20 -1.34 -3.78
CA LEU A 51 -6.32 -1.97 -4.76
C LEU A 51 -6.34 -1.26 -6.13
N MET A 52 -7.48 -0.71 -6.56
CA MET A 52 -7.56 0.11 -7.77
C MET A 52 -6.82 1.44 -7.61
N LEU A 53 -6.99 2.12 -6.49
CA LEU A 53 -6.31 3.40 -6.22
C LEU A 53 -4.79 3.25 -6.06
N THR A 54 -4.35 2.11 -5.54
CA THR A 54 -2.92 1.77 -5.40
C THR A 54 -2.32 1.13 -6.67
N THR A 55 -3.09 1.09 -7.76
CA THR A 55 -2.67 0.53 -9.06
C THR A 55 -2.36 -0.97 -9.06
N LEU A 56 -2.70 -1.68 -7.99
CA LEU A 56 -2.56 -3.14 -7.90
C LEU A 56 -3.67 -3.88 -8.64
N LEU A 57 -4.74 -3.17 -8.99
CA LEU A 57 -5.87 -3.68 -9.75
C LEU A 57 -6.35 -2.63 -10.76
N SER A 58 -6.62 -3.06 -11.99
CA SER A 58 -7.16 -2.16 -13.02
C SER A 58 -8.62 -1.79 -12.74
N ILE A 59 -9.00 -0.57 -13.05
CA ILE A 59 -10.39 -0.10 -13.10
C ILE A 59 -11.07 -0.69 -14.34
N THR A 60 -12.35 -1.11 -14.23
CA THR A 60 -13.13 -1.57 -15.39
C THR A 60 -13.81 -0.41 -16.09
N ASP A 61 -14.32 0.57 -15.35
CA ASP A 61 -14.98 1.77 -15.86
C ASP A 61 -14.87 2.89 -14.82
N GLY A 62 -15.06 4.14 -15.25
CA GLY A 62 -14.88 5.32 -14.42
C GLY A 62 -13.45 5.85 -14.44
N ARG A 63 -13.13 6.76 -13.52
CA ARG A 63 -11.81 7.41 -13.43
C ARG A 63 -11.39 7.62 -11.98
N ALA A 64 -10.10 7.48 -11.72
CA ALA A 64 -9.53 7.86 -10.44
C ALA A 64 -8.15 8.49 -10.62
N SER A 65 -7.82 9.44 -9.76
CA SER A 65 -6.49 10.03 -9.69
C SER A 65 -6.00 10.12 -8.25
N VAL A 66 -4.70 9.97 -8.08
CA VAL A 66 -3.99 10.16 -6.82
C VAL A 66 -2.95 11.25 -7.01
N LEU A 67 -3.01 12.30 -6.20
CA LEU A 67 -2.20 13.51 -6.33
C LEU A 67 -2.28 14.17 -7.73
N GLY A 68 -3.44 14.03 -8.38
CA GLY A 68 -3.67 14.50 -9.75
C GLY A 68 -3.12 13.59 -10.85
N ILE A 69 -2.53 12.43 -10.48
CA ILE A 69 -1.98 11.45 -11.41
C ILE A 69 -3.04 10.38 -11.67
N ASP A 70 -3.37 10.11 -12.92
CA ASP A 70 -4.36 9.11 -13.32
C ASP A 70 -3.84 7.69 -13.04
N VAL A 71 -4.62 6.91 -12.28
CA VAL A 71 -4.20 5.57 -11.81
C VAL A 71 -4.21 4.51 -12.92
N ALA A 72 -4.95 4.73 -14.01
CA ALA A 72 -5.06 3.75 -15.09
C ALA A 72 -3.94 3.89 -16.14
N THR A 73 -3.47 5.12 -16.36
CA THR A 73 -2.52 5.42 -17.44
C THR A 73 -1.10 5.72 -16.95
N LYS A 74 -0.95 6.07 -15.66
CA LYS A 74 0.31 6.51 -15.04
C LYS A 74 0.62 5.76 -13.75
N ASP A 75 0.40 4.47 -13.77
CA ASP A 75 0.53 3.57 -12.62
C ASP A 75 1.90 3.64 -11.93
N LYS A 76 2.99 3.76 -12.68
CA LYS A 76 4.34 3.92 -12.13
C LYS A 76 4.50 5.23 -11.35
N GLU A 77 4.04 6.36 -11.94
CA GLU A 77 4.12 7.67 -11.29
C GLU A 77 3.30 7.68 -9.98
N VAL A 78 2.16 6.99 -9.95
CA VAL A 78 1.35 6.84 -8.72
C VAL A 78 2.12 6.06 -7.67
N ARG A 79 2.67 4.89 -8.02
CA ARG A 79 3.43 4.05 -7.07
C ARG A 79 4.64 4.75 -6.45
N GLU A 80 5.28 5.67 -7.18
CA GLU A 80 6.38 6.48 -6.66
C GLU A 80 5.96 7.54 -5.63
N LYS A 81 4.65 7.78 -5.47
CA LYS A 81 4.09 8.84 -4.61
C LYS A 81 3.28 8.32 -3.43
N ILE A 82 3.05 7.01 -3.37
CA ILE A 82 2.22 6.40 -2.32
C ILE A 82 2.98 5.30 -1.59
N GLY A 83 2.70 5.16 -0.31
CA GLY A 83 3.01 3.95 0.46
C GLY A 83 1.74 3.15 0.70
N VAL A 84 1.83 1.83 0.69
CA VAL A 84 0.70 0.92 0.89
C VAL A 84 1.02 -0.11 1.96
N ALA A 85 0.20 -0.15 3.00
CA ALA A 85 0.21 -1.21 3.99
C ALA A 85 -1.09 -2.01 3.89
N LEU A 86 -1.02 -3.23 3.38
CA LEU A 86 -2.19 -4.09 3.21
C LEU A 86 -2.61 -4.76 4.53
N GLN A 87 -3.79 -5.37 4.55
CA GLN A 87 -4.31 -6.07 5.73
C GLN A 87 -3.44 -7.30 6.05
N ASP A 88 -3.10 -8.09 5.03
CA ASP A 88 -2.18 -9.21 5.16
C ASP A 88 -0.76 -8.72 4.87
N THR A 89 0.09 -8.78 5.87
CA THR A 89 1.49 -8.39 5.73
C THR A 89 2.24 -9.46 4.94
N GLY A 90 2.71 -9.12 3.75
CA GLY A 90 3.55 -9.99 2.92
C GLY A 90 5.00 -10.10 3.42
N LEU A 91 5.22 -10.00 4.74
CA LEU A 91 6.55 -9.99 5.33
C LEU A 91 7.24 -11.35 5.20
N ASP A 92 8.47 -11.37 4.70
CA ASP A 92 9.30 -12.57 4.75
C ASP A 92 9.69 -12.88 6.21
N ASN A 93 9.15 -13.98 6.72
CA ASN A 93 9.39 -14.43 8.08
C ASN A 93 10.80 -14.98 8.34
N LEU A 94 11.60 -15.25 7.30
CA LEU A 94 12.95 -15.76 7.37
C LEU A 94 13.99 -14.64 7.55
N LEU A 95 13.67 -13.45 7.09
CA LEU A 95 14.51 -12.27 7.21
C LEU A 95 14.38 -11.62 8.59
N THR A 96 15.37 -10.81 8.95
CA THR A 96 15.31 -9.90 10.09
C THR A 96 14.62 -8.60 9.67
N GLY A 97 14.17 -7.80 10.64
CA GLY A 97 13.59 -6.49 10.36
C GLY A 97 14.57 -5.56 9.63
N ARG A 98 15.84 -5.62 10.01
CA ARG A 98 16.93 -4.89 9.36
C ARG A 98 17.12 -5.31 7.91
N GLU A 99 17.18 -6.61 7.63
CA GLU A 99 17.33 -7.13 6.27
C GLU A 99 16.17 -6.73 5.37
N LEU A 100 14.93 -6.74 5.88
CA LEU A 100 13.76 -6.30 5.13
C LEU A 100 13.84 -4.83 4.74
N PHE A 101 14.10 -3.93 5.70
CA PHE A 101 14.25 -2.50 5.40
C PHE A 101 15.41 -2.25 4.43
N PHE A 102 16.56 -2.86 4.68
CA PHE A 102 17.72 -2.71 3.82
C PHE A 102 17.43 -3.16 2.38
N THR A 103 16.84 -4.34 2.21
CA THR A 103 16.50 -4.87 0.89
C THR A 103 15.47 -3.98 0.19
N THR A 104 14.46 -3.50 0.91
CA THR A 104 13.47 -2.57 0.35
C THR A 104 14.11 -1.27 -0.11
N CYS A 105 14.98 -0.65 0.69
CA CYS A 105 15.74 0.53 0.27
C CYS A 105 16.57 0.26 -1.00
N ARG A 106 17.23 -0.91 -1.08
CA ARG A 106 17.97 -1.33 -2.28
C ARG A 106 17.07 -1.47 -3.52
N LEU A 107 15.87 -2.01 -3.36
CA LEU A 107 14.87 -2.12 -4.44
C LEU A 107 14.36 -0.75 -4.91
N TRP A 108 14.30 0.23 -4.00
CA TRP A 108 13.98 1.63 -4.33
C TRP A 108 15.15 2.39 -4.99
N GLY A 109 16.31 1.74 -5.19
CA GLY A 109 17.45 2.32 -5.88
C GLY A 109 18.45 3.10 -5.00
N TYR A 110 18.28 3.08 -3.68
CA TYR A 110 19.27 3.68 -2.77
C TYR A 110 20.65 3.00 -2.92
N SER A 111 21.73 3.77 -2.77
CA SER A 111 23.07 3.19 -2.64
C SER A 111 23.16 2.28 -1.41
N LYS A 112 24.19 1.42 -1.33
CA LYS A 112 24.40 0.59 -0.13
C LYS A 112 24.49 1.44 1.14
N LYS A 113 25.29 2.50 1.08
CA LYS A 113 25.49 3.41 2.22
C LYS A 113 24.20 4.11 2.63
N ASP A 114 23.44 4.64 1.66
CA ASP A 114 22.19 5.33 1.96
C ASP A 114 21.11 4.35 2.46
N SER A 115 21.12 3.11 1.98
CA SER A 115 20.22 2.03 2.47
C SER A 115 20.52 1.70 3.94
N GLU A 116 21.79 1.67 4.35
CA GLU A 116 22.17 1.45 5.75
C GLU A 116 21.68 2.59 6.65
N VAL A 117 21.85 3.83 6.22
CA VAL A 117 21.38 5.02 6.95
C VAL A 117 19.84 4.98 7.06
N ARG A 118 19.15 4.84 5.93
CA ARG A 118 17.68 4.83 5.87
C ARG A 118 17.08 3.68 6.67
N THR A 119 17.71 2.51 6.66
CA THR A 119 17.28 1.36 7.47
C THR A 119 17.30 1.69 8.97
N ASN A 120 18.34 2.35 9.47
CA ASN A 120 18.41 2.73 10.87
C ASN A 120 17.36 3.78 11.23
N GLU A 121 17.14 4.78 10.38
CA GLU A 121 16.08 5.78 10.56
C GLU A 121 14.69 5.12 10.64
N LEU A 122 14.38 4.20 9.73
CA LEU A 122 13.10 3.51 9.70
C LEU A 122 12.91 2.60 10.92
N LEU A 123 13.94 1.88 11.34
CA LEU A 123 13.91 1.04 12.56
C LEU A 123 13.62 1.88 13.81
N ASP A 124 14.25 3.04 13.91
CA ASP A 124 14.02 3.97 15.02
C ASP A 124 12.59 4.54 14.97
N LEU A 125 12.17 5.02 13.82
CA LEU A 125 10.84 5.60 13.60
C LEU A 125 9.71 4.64 14.00
N VAL A 126 9.84 3.34 13.69
CA VAL A 126 8.83 2.32 14.04
C VAL A 126 9.07 1.67 15.40
N GLY A 127 10.12 2.08 16.13
CA GLY A 127 10.47 1.57 17.46
C GLY A 127 10.82 0.07 17.45
N LEU A 128 11.63 -0.37 16.48
CA LEU A 128 12.07 -1.76 16.32
C LEU A 128 13.59 -1.92 16.36
N THR A 129 14.33 -0.89 16.77
CA THR A 129 15.81 -0.88 16.81
C THR A 129 16.38 -2.06 17.60
N GLU A 130 15.87 -2.30 18.83
CA GLU A 130 16.33 -3.41 19.68
C GLU A 130 16.01 -4.81 19.13
N ALA A 131 14.97 -4.91 18.31
CA ALA A 131 14.53 -6.16 17.70
C ALA A 131 15.02 -6.34 16.26
N SER A 132 15.78 -5.38 15.74
CA SER A 132 16.14 -5.28 14.31
C SER A 132 16.80 -6.53 13.74
N ASP A 133 17.64 -7.19 14.53
CA ASP A 133 18.43 -8.35 14.11
C ASP A 133 17.76 -9.70 14.47
N ARG A 134 16.54 -9.67 15.03
CA ARG A 134 15.70 -10.86 15.23
C ARG A 134 14.92 -11.16 13.96
N ARG A 135 14.69 -12.46 13.68
CA ARG A 135 13.86 -12.89 12.55
C ARG A 135 12.41 -12.47 12.75
N VAL A 136 11.77 -11.98 11.66
CA VAL A 136 10.40 -11.50 11.67
C VAL A 136 9.39 -12.55 12.13
N LYS A 137 9.66 -13.85 11.93
CA LYS A 137 8.83 -14.92 12.50
C LYS A 137 8.66 -14.84 14.02
N THR A 138 9.61 -14.23 14.74
CA THR A 138 9.59 -14.08 16.20
C THR A 138 8.93 -12.78 16.66
N TYR A 139 8.49 -11.94 15.74
CA TYR A 139 7.84 -10.68 16.06
C TYR A 139 6.40 -10.91 16.50
N SER A 140 5.93 -10.10 17.44
CA SER A 140 4.52 -10.02 17.76
C SER A 140 3.71 -9.44 16.59
N GLY A 141 2.40 -9.62 16.59
CA GLY A 141 1.53 -9.03 15.57
C GLY A 141 1.69 -7.51 15.46
N GLY A 142 1.81 -6.81 16.59
CA GLY A 142 2.06 -5.37 16.63
C GLY A 142 3.43 -4.98 16.06
N MET A 143 4.48 -5.77 16.31
CA MET A 143 5.80 -5.55 15.72
C MET A 143 5.78 -5.76 14.21
N LYS A 144 5.11 -6.82 13.74
CA LYS A 144 4.92 -7.06 12.29
C LYS A 144 4.17 -5.91 11.63
N ARG A 145 3.12 -5.40 12.26
CA ARG A 145 2.36 -4.27 11.72
C ARG A 145 3.18 -2.98 11.66
N ARG A 146 3.98 -2.69 12.68
CA ARG A 146 4.90 -1.54 12.68
C ARG A 146 5.97 -1.66 11.60
N LEU A 147 6.54 -2.86 11.41
CA LEU A 147 7.50 -3.14 10.35
C LEU A 147 6.88 -2.93 8.97
N ASP A 148 5.67 -3.47 8.73
CA ASP A 148 4.93 -3.33 7.48
C ASP A 148 4.61 -1.85 7.15
N LEU A 149 4.18 -1.08 8.15
CA LEU A 149 4.00 0.37 8.00
C LEU A 149 5.31 1.08 7.64
N GLY A 150 6.42 0.72 8.30
CA GLY A 150 7.72 1.29 7.99
C GLY A 150 8.22 0.97 6.57
N LEU A 151 7.88 -0.20 6.03
CA LEU A 151 8.21 -0.57 4.64
C LEU A 151 7.42 0.23 3.59
N SER A 152 6.34 0.90 3.99
CA SER A 152 5.52 1.76 3.13
C SER A 152 5.96 3.23 3.13
N LEU A 153 6.98 3.61 3.92
CA LEU A 153 7.52 4.97 4.06
C LEU A 153 8.81 5.16 3.23
#